data_c2f01b0a506537a9370e38968a64ec21
#
_entry.id   c2f01b0a506537a9370e38968a64ec21
#
_cell.length_a   1.000
_cell.length_b   1.000
_cell.length_c   1.000
_cell.angle_alpha   90.00
_cell.angle_beta   90.00
_cell.angle_gamma   90.00
#
_symmetry.space_group_name_H-M   'P 1'
#
loop_
_entity.id
_entity.type
_entity.pdbx_description
1 polymer ?
#
loop_
_entity_poly.entity_id
_entity_poly.type
_entity_poly.pdbx_seq_one_letter_code
_entity_poly.pdbx_strand_id
1 'polypeptide(L)'
;MADTSSRVAARVPIAAEREPVYFVRSGAAYRGVHARDVGNGLFVIREPVHDVQISDIRVEGGYRVIENSAALKQAPAGCVGLRVRDARASDLERGFARIRYDSHDGVIADVSASGMLTTGATDLPVGIAFDGTAHDFRMERCVMRGFRWKRAAKKYWNGDGFSTERGNKRMLFRQCAAWDNSDGGFDLKSSETLLDDCVSGRNARNFRLWTSMRATRLTSLDPVKIGGIGDTTHFAIMAAPGGEPLVITIDHLIVKSDRGWPIFDVHKGAAKIIVRSHDIQVPPGTPLVRSRGGGSVPGGVSFAGTPPKL
;
A
#
# COMPACT_ATOMS: atom_id res chain seq x y z
N MET A 1 63.36 -0.25 -2.42
CA MET A 1 61.99 -0.71 -2.44
C MET A 1 61.12 0.44 -2.07
N ALA A 2 60.46 1.05 -3.06
CA ALA A 2 59.65 2.24 -2.87
C ALA A 2 58.17 1.82 -2.69
N ASP A 3 57.60 2.21 -1.59
CA ASP A 3 56.20 2.01 -1.26
C ASP A 3 55.36 3.04 -2.01
N THR A 4 54.53 2.55 -2.97
CA THR A 4 53.57 3.33 -3.71
C THR A 4 52.17 3.13 -3.10
N SER A 5 51.88 3.79 -1.98
CA SER A 5 50.54 3.92 -1.46
C SER A 5 49.72 4.87 -2.34
N SER A 6 48.89 4.34 -3.19
CA SER A 6 47.92 5.08 -4.00
C SER A 6 46.88 5.72 -3.07
N ARG A 7 46.98 7.03 -2.87
CA ARG A 7 45.90 7.84 -2.26
C ARG A 7 44.68 7.84 -3.18
N VAL A 8 43.67 7.09 -2.80
CA VAL A 8 42.33 7.24 -3.40
C VAL A 8 41.82 8.63 -2.97
N ALA A 9 41.75 9.54 -3.91
CA ALA A 9 41.14 10.85 -3.68
C ALA A 9 39.66 10.66 -3.31
N ALA A 10 39.31 11.11 -2.10
CA ALA A 10 37.93 11.18 -1.68
C ALA A 10 37.18 12.09 -2.68
N ARG A 11 36.20 11.55 -3.38
CA ARG A 11 35.28 12.34 -4.19
C ARG A 11 34.52 13.26 -3.25
N VAL A 12 34.76 14.56 -3.37
CA VAL A 12 33.90 15.59 -2.79
C VAL A 12 32.53 15.42 -3.41
N PRO A 13 31.43 15.27 -2.62
CA PRO A 13 30.11 15.22 -3.20
C PRO A 13 29.85 16.56 -3.88
N ILE A 14 29.65 16.52 -5.19
CA ILE A 14 29.07 17.64 -5.92
C ILE A 14 27.71 17.86 -5.28
N ALA A 15 27.43 19.05 -4.76
CA ALA A 15 26.12 19.41 -4.23
C ALA A 15 25.11 19.12 -5.34
N ALA A 16 24.27 18.09 -5.14
CA ALA A 16 23.26 17.73 -6.12
C ALA A 16 22.36 18.95 -6.32
N GLU A 17 22.26 19.42 -7.56
CA GLU A 17 21.24 20.40 -7.93
C GLU A 17 19.91 19.80 -7.48
N ARG A 18 19.19 20.54 -6.61
CA ARG A 18 17.89 20.09 -6.14
C ARG A 18 16.94 20.05 -7.31
N GLU A 19 16.41 18.88 -7.61
CA GLU A 19 15.40 18.69 -8.63
C GLU A 19 14.22 19.66 -8.47
N PRO A 20 13.58 20.10 -9.56
CA PRO A 20 12.49 21.05 -9.50
C PRO A 20 11.33 20.54 -8.65
N VAL A 21 10.79 21.38 -7.78
CA VAL A 21 9.57 21.12 -7.04
C VAL A 21 8.43 21.88 -7.70
N TYR A 22 7.38 21.18 -8.09
CA TYR A 22 6.18 21.76 -8.66
C TYR A 22 5.16 22.00 -7.55
N PHE A 23 4.92 23.26 -7.16
CA PHE A 23 3.76 23.60 -6.34
C PHE A 23 2.53 23.54 -7.21
N VAL A 24 1.65 22.58 -6.89
CA VAL A 24 0.50 22.26 -7.70
C VAL A 24 -0.56 23.37 -7.64
N ARG A 25 -1.15 23.71 -8.78
CA ARG A 25 -2.19 24.73 -8.92
C ARG A 25 -3.46 24.15 -9.52
N SER A 26 -4.62 24.72 -9.17
CA SER A 26 -5.90 24.34 -9.74
C SER A 26 -5.93 24.47 -11.26
N GLY A 27 -6.53 23.46 -11.93
CA GLY A 27 -6.62 23.39 -13.39
C GLY A 27 -5.32 23.11 -14.13
N ALA A 28 -4.20 22.93 -13.41
CA ALA A 28 -2.89 22.74 -14.03
C ALA A 28 -2.71 21.33 -14.57
N ALA A 29 -1.95 21.22 -15.68
CA ALA A 29 -1.51 19.98 -16.27
C ALA A 29 0.02 19.91 -16.28
N TYR A 30 0.56 18.84 -15.70
CA TYR A 30 1.99 18.52 -15.68
C TYR A 30 2.21 17.26 -16.53
N ARG A 31 3.04 17.35 -17.56
CA ARG A 31 3.29 16.24 -18.48
C ARG A 31 4.77 16.11 -18.85
N GLY A 32 5.22 14.89 -19.10
CA GLY A 32 6.57 14.61 -19.59
C GLY A 32 7.66 15.01 -18.58
N VAL A 33 7.39 14.87 -17.28
CA VAL A 33 8.36 15.24 -16.25
C VAL A 33 9.26 14.06 -15.92
N HIS A 34 10.56 14.25 -16.14
CA HIS A 34 11.59 13.29 -15.80
C HIS A 34 12.46 13.90 -14.71
N ALA A 35 12.61 13.22 -13.56
CA ALA A 35 13.34 13.73 -12.41
C ALA A 35 14.13 12.63 -11.71
N ARG A 36 15.17 13.02 -10.97
CA ARG A 36 15.98 12.13 -10.13
C ARG A 36 16.09 12.67 -8.71
N ASP A 37 16.28 11.76 -7.76
CA ASP A 37 16.57 12.10 -6.36
C ASP A 37 15.62 13.17 -5.76
N VAL A 38 14.33 13.03 -6.08
CA VAL A 38 13.31 14.00 -5.67
C VAL A 38 13.17 14.09 -4.14
N GLY A 39 12.90 15.30 -3.65
CA GLY A 39 12.68 15.54 -2.24
C GLY A 39 11.31 15.05 -1.75
N ASN A 40 10.80 15.68 -0.69
CA ASN A 40 9.47 15.36 -0.17
C ASN A 40 8.37 15.98 -1.04
N GLY A 41 8.20 15.42 -2.22
CA GLY A 41 7.26 15.80 -3.24
C GLY A 41 7.93 16.48 -4.44
N LEU A 42 7.93 15.80 -5.59
CA LEU A 42 8.14 16.44 -6.89
C LEU A 42 6.94 17.34 -7.20
N PHE A 43 5.71 16.83 -6.94
CA PHE A 43 4.46 17.58 -7.00
C PHE A 43 3.93 17.78 -5.58
N VAL A 44 3.85 19.04 -5.13
CA VAL A 44 3.47 19.38 -3.76
C VAL A 44 2.17 20.18 -3.75
N ILE A 45 1.16 19.64 -3.08
CA ILE A 45 -0.13 20.28 -2.86
C ILE A 45 -0.07 20.93 -1.48
N ARG A 46 -0.05 22.28 -1.41
CA ARG A 46 0.08 23.05 -0.16
C ARG A 46 -1.17 23.81 0.25
N GLU A 47 -2.07 23.98 -0.67
CA GLU A 47 -3.34 24.72 -0.51
C GLU A 47 -4.46 23.94 -1.19
N PRO A 48 -5.73 24.25 -0.98
CA PRO A 48 -6.82 23.61 -1.69
C PRO A 48 -6.70 23.82 -3.20
N VAL A 49 -6.72 22.72 -3.96
CA VAL A 49 -6.65 22.74 -5.41
C VAL A 49 -7.68 21.80 -6.03
N HIS A 50 -8.02 22.05 -7.29
CA HIS A 50 -8.97 21.21 -8.03
C HIS A 50 -8.51 20.99 -9.49
N ASP A 51 -9.00 19.90 -10.10
CA ASP A 51 -8.82 19.57 -11.53
C ASP A 51 -7.35 19.52 -11.98
N VAL A 52 -6.51 18.93 -11.15
CA VAL A 52 -5.06 18.76 -11.43
C VAL A 52 -4.82 17.52 -12.26
N GLN A 53 -4.00 17.63 -13.30
CA GLN A 53 -3.57 16.53 -14.14
C GLN A 53 -2.06 16.35 -14.09
N ILE A 54 -1.62 15.11 -13.82
CA ILE A 54 -0.20 14.71 -13.78
C ILE A 54 -0.05 13.46 -14.65
N SER A 55 0.74 13.54 -15.71
CA SER A 55 0.86 12.42 -16.64
C SER A 55 2.23 12.30 -17.27
N ASP A 56 2.58 11.08 -17.72
CA ASP A 56 3.87 10.78 -18.34
C ASP A 56 5.03 11.21 -17.42
N ILE A 57 5.10 10.59 -16.26
CA ILE A 57 6.08 10.91 -15.22
C ILE A 57 7.09 9.79 -15.10
N ARG A 58 8.36 10.14 -15.03
CA ARG A 58 9.46 9.21 -14.79
C ARG A 58 10.32 9.76 -13.66
N VAL A 59 10.46 9.00 -12.59
CA VAL A 59 11.27 9.39 -11.42
C VAL A 59 12.21 8.25 -11.04
N GLU A 60 13.46 8.58 -10.80
CA GLU A 60 14.48 7.64 -10.32
C GLU A 60 15.08 8.16 -9.01
N GLY A 61 14.81 7.47 -7.92
CA GLY A 61 15.29 7.85 -6.59
C GLY A 61 14.53 8.98 -5.91
N GLY A 62 14.80 9.12 -4.62
CA GLY A 62 14.31 10.21 -3.80
C GLY A 62 13.21 9.83 -2.83
N TYR A 63 12.61 10.84 -2.22
CA TYR A 63 11.74 10.62 -1.06
C TYR A 63 10.29 10.29 -1.46
N ARG A 64 9.61 11.17 -2.21
CA ARG A 64 8.21 10.97 -2.64
C ARG A 64 7.89 11.75 -3.90
N VAL A 65 7.03 11.21 -4.77
CA VAL A 65 6.64 11.89 -6.02
C VAL A 65 5.52 12.90 -5.77
N ILE A 66 4.43 12.53 -5.12
CA ILE A 66 3.30 13.43 -4.82
C ILE A 66 3.14 13.56 -3.31
N GLU A 67 3.27 14.77 -2.78
CA GLU A 67 3.03 15.07 -1.37
C GLU A 67 1.92 16.10 -1.21
N ASN A 68 0.89 15.73 -0.46
CA ASN A 68 -0.17 16.63 -0.06
C ASN A 68 0.09 17.09 1.38
N SER A 69 0.68 18.25 1.53
CA SER A 69 1.09 18.80 2.82
C SER A 69 0.82 20.30 2.88
N ALA A 70 -0.13 20.72 3.72
CA ALA A 70 -0.47 22.12 3.89
C ALA A 70 0.74 22.99 4.21
N ALA A 71 0.78 24.18 3.66
CA ALA A 71 1.81 25.17 3.94
C ALA A 71 1.81 25.62 5.41
N LEU A 72 0.61 25.70 6.00
CA LEU A 72 0.38 25.99 7.41
C LEU A 72 -0.24 24.76 8.09
N LYS A 73 0.21 24.44 9.29
CA LYS A 73 -0.28 23.25 10.04
C LYS A 73 -1.80 23.14 10.20
N GLN A 74 -2.50 24.26 10.15
CA GLN A 74 -3.94 24.36 10.40
C GLN A 74 -4.76 24.60 9.12
N ALA A 75 -4.13 24.86 7.98
CA ALA A 75 -4.85 25.11 6.74
C ALA A 75 -5.11 23.78 6.01
N PRO A 76 -6.36 23.51 5.56
CA PRO A 76 -6.62 22.37 4.70
C PRO A 76 -5.90 22.56 3.36
N ALA A 77 -5.45 21.45 2.79
CA ALA A 77 -4.82 21.42 1.47
C ALA A 77 -5.40 20.29 0.64
N GLY A 78 -6.71 20.13 0.65
CA GLY A 78 -7.40 19.09 -0.11
C GLY A 78 -7.24 19.25 -1.62
N CYS A 79 -7.30 18.15 -2.35
CA CYS A 79 -7.25 18.13 -3.80
C CYS A 79 -8.50 17.46 -4.35
N VAL A 80 -9.32 18.20 -5.07
CA VAL A 80 -10.52 17.68 -5.72
C VAL A 80 -10.24 17.38 -7.18
N GLY A 81 -10.63 16.19 -7.65
CA GLY A 81 -10.51 15.84 -9.06
C GLY A 81 -9.08 15.60 -9.55
N LEU A 82 -8.13 15.18 -8.67
CA LEU A 82 -6.78 14.81 -9.07
C LEU A 82 -6.78 13.67 -10.10
N ARG A 83 -6.07 13.85 -11.20
CA ARG A 83 -5.86 12.83 -12.24
C ARG A 83 -4.37 12.54 -12.42
N VAL A 84 -3.94 11.35 -12.01
CA VAL A 84 -2.56 10.87 -12.24
C VAL A 84 -2.60 9.71 -13.21
N ARG A 85 -1.82 9.76 -14.28
CA ARG A 85 -1.78 8.68 -15.27
C ARG A 85 -0.37 8.48 -15.81
N ASP A 86 -0.09 7.23 -16.22
CA ASP A 86 1.18 6.86 -16.86
C ASP A 86 2.40 7.38 -16.12
N ALA A 87 2.61 6.88 -14.90
CA ALA A 87 3.76 7.25 -14.11
C ALA A 87 4.61 6.02 -13.74
N ARG A 88 5.92 6.18 -13.81
CA ARG A 88 6.88 5.18 -13.35
C ARG A 88 7.86 5.83 -12.39
N ALA A 89 8.05 5.20 -11.24
CA ALA A 89 9.00 5.67 -10.25
C ALA A 89 9.74 4.49 -9.63
N SER A 90 11.04 4.65 -9.37
CA SER A 90 11.87 3.63 -8.75
C SER A 90 12.67 4.20 -7.58
N ASP A 91 13.08 3.30 -6.70
CA ASP A 91 14.00 3.59 -5.60
C ASP A 91 13.53 4.73 -4.67
N LEU A 92 12.24 4.73 -4.38
CA LEU A 92 11.61 5.72 -3.51
C LEU A 92 11.80 5.35 -2.03
N GLU A 93 12.19 6.31 -1.22
CA GLU A 93 12.32 6.09 0.23
C GLU A 93 10.97 5.96 0.93
N ARG A 94 9.98 6.77 0.54
CA ARG A 94 8.69 6.87 1.25
C ARG A 94 7.47 6.51 0.44
N GLY A 95 7.49 6.68 -0.85
CA GLY A 95 6.38 6.26 -1.67
C GLY A 95 6.13 7.10 -2.90
N PHE A 96 5.15 6.69 -3.69
CA PHE A 96 4.73 7.42 -4.86
C PHE A 96 3.83 8.61 -4.49
N ALA A 97 2.78 8.37 -3.69
CA ALA A 97 1.84 9.44 -3.35
C ALA A 97 1.38 9.34 -1.89
N ARG A 98 1.22 10.49 -1.26
CA ARG A 98 0.52 10.68 0.00
C ARG A 98 -0.57 11.72 -0.17
N ILE A 99 -1.82 11.30 -0.11
CA ILE A 99 -3.03 12.13 -0.29
C ILE A 99 -3.71 12.29 1.07
N ARG A 100 -4.01 13.52 1.43
CA ARG A 100 -4.51 13.88 2.76
C ARG A 100 -5.73 14.79 2.70
N TYR A 101 -6.16 15.18 3.88
CA TYR A 101 -7.26 16.14 4.11
C TYR A 101 -8.56 15.63 3.48
N ASP A 102 -9.42 16.52 3.09
CA ASP A 102 -10.67 16.24 2.39
C ASP A 102 -10.48 16.19 0.87
N SER A 103 -9.43 15.47 0.43
CA SER A 103 -9.20 15.25 -1.00
C SER A 103 -10.18 14.20 -1.52
N HIS A 104 -10.76 14.44 -2.70
CA HIS A 104 -11.77 13.53 -3.23
C HIS A 104 -11.91 13.55 -4.77
N ASP A 105 -12.72 12.62 -5.30
CA ASP A 105 -13.02 12.46 -6.72
C ASP A 105 -11.75 12.28 -7.61
N GLY A 106 -10.73 11.66 -7.03
CA GLY A 106 -9.45 11.46 -7.71
C GLY A 106 -9.33 10.14 -8.46
N VAL A 107 -8.44 10.11 -9.45
CA VAL A 107 -8.03 8.90 -10.17
C VAL A 107 -6.52 8.82 -10.23
N ILE A 108 -5.96 7.70 -9.80
CA ILE A 108 -4.56 7.34 -9.98
C ILE A 108 -4.52 6.07 -10.81
N ALA A 109 -4.08 6.16 -12.06
CA ALA A 109 -4.13 5.04 -12.99
C ALA A 109 -2.80 4.83 -13.73
N ASP A 110 -2.53 3.56 -14.08
CA ASP A 110 -1.36 3.18 -14.88
C ASP A 110 -0.04 3.63 -14.22
N VAL A 111 0.05 3.43 -12.89
CA VAL A 111 1.21 3.82 -12.08
C VAL A 111 1.98 2.59 -11.63
N SER A 112 3.28 2.57 -11.90
CA SER A 112 4.20 1.57 -11.35
C SER A 112 5.27 2.25 -10.51
N ALA A 113 5.36 1.87 -9.23
CA ALA A 113 6.37 2.42 -8.34
C ALA A 113 7.05 1.35 -7.49
N SER A 114 8.35 1.52 -7.29
CA SER A 114 9.13 0.70 -6.37
C SER A 114 9.79 1.54 -5.28
N GLY A 115 9.79 0.97 -4.08
CA GLY A 115 10.51 1.51 -2.95
C GLY A 115 11.89 0.89 -2.79
N MET A 116 12.69 1.52 -1.97
CA MET A 116 13.97 0.98 -1.51
C MET A 116 13.86 0.45 -0.08
N LEU A 117 14.89 -0.26 0.38
CA LEU A 117 15.01 -0.62 1.78
C LEU A 117 15.41 0.61 2.60
N THR A 118 14.47 1.19 3.33
CA THR A 118 14.74 2.34 4.19
C THR A 118 15.13 1.92 5.60
N THR A 119 15.98 2.73 6.23
CA THR A 119 16.39 2.60 7.63
C THR A 119 16.10 3.92 8.32
N GLY A 120 15.66 3.89 9.56
CA GLY A 120 15.38 5.13 10.30
C GLY A 120 14.19 4.98 11.24
N ALA A 121 13.90 6.04 11.99
CA ALA A 121 13.02 5.94 13.14
C ALA A 121 11.56 6.32 12.87
N THR A 122 11.25 7.16 11.92
CA THR A 122 10.02 7.96 11.99
C THR A 122 9.03 7.79 10.84
N ASP A 123 9.47 7.46 9.64
CA ASP A 123 8.55 7.51 8.51
C ASP A 123 8.34 6.16 7.84
N LEU A 124 7.10 5.81 7.63
CA LEU A 124 6.70 4.56 7.00
C LEU A 124 6.80 4.65 5.47
N PRO A 125 7.51 3.75 4.81
CA PRO A 125 7.44 3.65 3.35
C PRO A 125 6.11 3.04 2.93
N VAL A 126 5.34 3.78 2.13
CA VAL A 126 4.06 3.31 1.58
C VAL A 126 3.95 3.77 0.14
N GLY A 127 3.65 2.83 -0.78
CA GLY A 127 3.53 3.14 -2.20
C GLY A 127 2.52 4.24 -2.49
N ILE A 128 1.25 4.01 -2.19
CA ILE A 128 0.20 5.03 -2.22
C ILE A 128 -0.51 5.03 -0.88
N ALA A 129 -0.50 6.17 -0.19
CA ALA A 129 -1.10 6.37 1.12
C ALA A 129 -2.20 7.43 1.09
N PHE A 130 -3.32 7.12 1.74
CA PHE A 130 -4.41 8.05 1.99
C PHE A 130 -4.56 8.27 3.49
N ASP A 131 -4.59 9.53 3.91
CA ASP A 131 -4.78 9.97 5.29
C ASP A 131 -5.97 10.93 5.40
N GLY A 132 -6.30 11.32 6.63
CA GLY A 132 -7.35 12.29 6.91
C GLY A 132 -8.71 11.78 6.47
N THR A 133 -9.47 12.61 5.77
CA THR A 133 -10.82 12.32 5.28
C THR A 133 -10.90 12.10 3.77
N ALA A 134 -9.78 11.81 3.12
CA ALA A 134 -9.76 11.56 1.67
C ALA A 134 -10.75 10.45 1.28
N HIS A 135 -11.51 10.67 0.19
CA HIS A 135 -12.58 9.77 -0.22
C HIS A 135 -12.84 9.77 -1.73
N ASP A 136 -13.63 8.81 -2.22
CA ASP A 136 -14.03 8.72 -3.63
C ASP A 136 -12.85 8.68 -4.60
N PHE A 137 -11.75 8.00 -4.20
CA PHE A 137 -10.60 7.77 -5.08
C PHE A 137 -10.69 6.42 -5.79
N ARG A 138 -10.23 6.42 -7.05
CA ARG A 138 -10.04 5.21 -7.84
C ARG A 138 -8.57 5.01 -8.17
N MET A 139 -8.02 3.88 -7.75
CA MET A 139 -6.71 3.38 -8.15
C MET A 139 -6.92 2.30 -9.20
N GLU A 140 -6.37 2.48 -10.39
CA GLU A 140 -6.58 1.57 -11.52
C GLU A 140 -5.26 1.15 -12.13
N ARG A 141 -5.01 -0.16 -12.24
CA ARG A 141 -3.78 -0.74 -12.81
C ARG A 141 -2.49 -0.18 -12.19
N CYS A 142 -2.53 0.00 -10.86
CA CYS A 142 -1.38 0.48 -10.11
C CYS A 142 -0.56 -0.68 -9.54
N VAL A 143 0.76 -0.60 -9.63
CA VAL A 143 1.67 -1.61 -9.09
C VAL A 143 2.63 -0.98 -8.09
N MET A 144 2.57 -1.41 -6.82
CA MET A 144 3.41 -0.92 -5.73
C MET A 144 4.31 -2.05 -5.22
N ARG A 145 5.63 -1.87 -5.29
CA ARG A 145 6.58 -2.95 -4.97
C ARG A 145 7.72 -2.49 -4.08
N GLY A 146 8.13 -3.36 -3.12
CA GLY A 146 9.41 -3.22 -2.43
C GLY A 146 9.49 -2.08 -1.43
N PHE A 147 8.38 -1.55 -0.95
CA PHE A 147 8.36 -0.56 0.13
C PHE A 147 8.70 -1.26 1.45
N ARG A 148 9.95 -1.11 1.89
CA ARG A 148 10.52 -1.87 2.99
C ARG A 148 11.13 -0.96 4.04
N TRP A 149 10.79 -1.22 5.29
CA TRP A 149 11.34 -0.50 6.42
C TRP A 149 12.12 -1.42 7.35
N LYS A 150 13.45 -1.34 7.28
CA LYS A 150 14.33 -2.11 8.14
C LYS A 150 14.47 -1.44 9.51
N ARG A 151 14.03 -2.14 10.53
CA ARG A 151 14.23 -1.81 11.94
C ARG A 151 15.03 -2.90 12.64
N ALA A 152 15.32 -2.73 13.94
CA ALA A 152 15.92 -3.79 14.73
C ALA A 152 15.09 -5.09 14.66
N ALA A 153 15.74 -6.25 14.76
CA ALA A 153 15.11 -7.55 14.57
C ALA A 153 13.87 -7.80 15.48
N LYS A 154 13.89 -7.25 16.69
CA LYS A 154 12.77 -7.35 17.66
C LYS A 154 11.72 -6.24 17.50
N LYS A 155 11.79 -5.43 16.45
CA LYS A 155 10.80 -4.38 16.15
C LYS A 155 9.94 -4.81 14.97
N TYR A 156 8.72 -4.27 14.93
CA TYR A 156 7.83 -4.44 13.81
C TYR A 156 8.35 -3.67 12.59
N TRP A 157 8.42 -4.33 11.44
CA TRP A 157 8.79 -3.73 10.17
C TRP A 157 7.51 -3.42 9.42
N ASN A 158 7.19 -2.16 9.33
CA ASN A 158 6.08 -1.66 8.53
C ASN A 158 6.57 -1.33 7.11
N GLY A 159 5.67 -1.20 6.16
CA GLY A 159 5.96 -0.85 4.76
C GLY A 159 4.92 -1.53 3.87
N ASP A 160 4.09 -0.71 3.24
CA ASP A 160 2.89 -1.18 2.55
C ASP A 160 2.89 -0.77 1.07
N GLY A 161 2.23 -1.56 0.24
CA GLY A 161 1.97 -1.17 -1.14
C GLY A 161 0.93 -0.06 -1.22
N PHE A 162 -0.24 -0.32 -0.63
CA PHE A 162 -1.35 0.61 -0.53
C PHE A 162 -1.82 0.71 0.91
N SER A 163 -2.11 1.93 1.37
CA SER A 163 -2.63 2.16 2.72
C SER A 163 -3.75 3.18 2.70
N THR A 164 -4.80 2.91 3.48
CA THR A 164 -5.86 3.87 3.80
C THR A 164 -6.06 3.96 5.30
N GLU A 165 -6.53 5.11 5.79
CA GLU A 165 -6.82 5.34 7.20
C GLU A 165 -8.33 5.34 7.51
N ARG A 166 -8.68 5.34 8.81
CA ARG A 166 -10.08 5.19 9.26
C ARG A 166 -11.03 6.30 8.81
N GLY A 167 -10.50 7.49 8.51
CA GLY A 167 -11.29 8.62 7.98
C GLY A 167 -11.60 8.50 6.49
N ASN A 168 -10.93 7.60 5.78
CA ASN A 168 -11.12 7.42 4.36
C ASN A 168 -12.38 6.57 4.05
N LYS A 169 -13.00 6.78 2.91
CA LYS A 169 -14.19 6.03 2.49
C LYS A 169 -14.36 5.99 0.97
N ARG A 170 -15.14 5.03 0.49
CA ARG A 170 -15.49 4.85 -0.94
C ARG A 170 -14.25 4.83 -1.84
N MET A 171 -13.28 3.96 -1.49
CA MET A 171 -12.09 3.72 -2.28
C MET A 171 -12.32 2.54 -3.23
N LEU A 172 -11.93 2.69 -4.48
CA LEU A 172 -11.91 1.62 -5.47
C LEU A 172 -10.46 1.30 -5.86
N PHE A 173 -10.07 0.06 -5.66
CA PHE A 173 -8.83 -0.50 -6.21
C PHE A 173 -9.22 -1.48 -7.33
N ARG A 174 -8.87 -1.17 -8.57
CA ARG A 174 -9.16 -2.01 -9.74
C ARG A 174 -7.87 -2.44 -10.41
N GLN A 175 -7.68 -3.74 -10.58
CA GLN A 175 -6.50 -4.32 -11.23
C GLN A 175 -5.18 -3.82 -10.64
N CYS A 176 -5.17 -3.59 -9.32
CA CYS A 176 -3.99 -3.15 -8.60
C CYS A 176 -3.19 -4.32 -8.06
N ALA A 177 -1.87 -4.14 -7.99
CA ALA A 177 -0.97 -5.18 -7.48
C ALA A 177 0.03 -4.63 -6.46
N ALA A 178 0.30 -5.42 -5.40
CA ALA A 178 1.27 -5.09 -4.36
C ALA A 178 2.24 -6.26 -4.11
N TRP A 179 3.55 -5.98 -4.15
CA TRP A 179 4.58 -7.01 -4.10
C TRP A 179 5.74 -6.65 -3.20
N ASP A 180 6.29 -7.65 -2.50
CA ASP A 180 7.59 -7.56 -1.84
C ASP A 180 7.72 -6.44 -0.79
N ASN A 181 6.60 -5.98 -0.21
CA ASN A 181 6.59 -4.96 0.84
C ASN A 181 6.87 -5.60 2.21
N SER A 182 7.40 -4.85 3.17
CA SER A 182 7.79 -5.46 4.46
C SER A 182 6.63 -5.76 5.39
N ASP A 183 5.44 -5.18 5.17
CA ASP A 183 4.21 -5.48 5.92
C ASP A 183 3.04 -5.80 4.99
N GLY A 184 2.16 -4.86 4.74
CA GLY A 184 0.96 -5.08 3.94
C GLY A 184 1.17 -4.92 2.44
N GLY A 185 0.55 -5.78 1.63
CA GLY A 185 0.32 -5.43 0.24
C GLY A 185 -0.75 -4.34 0.17
N PHE A 186 -1.89 -4.61 0.79
CA PHE A 186 -2.99 -3.67 0.99
C PHE A 186 -3.30 -3.58 2.49
N ASP A 187 -3.06 -2.43 3.13
CA ASP A 187 -3.46 -2.14 4.52
C ASP A 187 -4.64 -1.15 4.51
N LEU A 188 -5.86 -1.68 4.51
CA LEU A 188 -7.06 -0.90 4.22
C LEU A 188 -7.94 -0.72 5.45
N LYS A 189 -8.04 0.52 5.93
CA LYS A 189 -8.87 0.94 7.05
C LYS A 189 -10.09 1.78 6.62
N SER A 190 -10.18 2.11 5.33
CA SER A 190 -11.29 2.87 4.76
C SER A 190 -12.58 2.07 4.72
N SER A 191 -13.72 2.74 4.97
CA SER A 191 -15.04 2.16 4.80
C SER A 191 -15.51 2.17 3.34
N GLU A 192 -16.51 1.36 3.00
CA GLU A 192 -17.11 1.29 1.67
C GLU A 192 -16.08 1.08 0.55
N THR A 193 -15.07 0.27 0.83
CA THR A 193 -13.98 -0.01 -0.12
C THR A 193 -14.31 -1.22 -0.99
N LEU A 194 -14.03 -1.09 -2.27
CA LEU A 194 -14.13 -2.18 -3.24
C LEU A 194 -12.75 -2.55 -3.78
N LEU A 195 -12.44 -3.84 -3.75
CA LEU A 195 -11.29 -4.44 -4.41
C LEU A 195 -11.77 -5.20 -5.66
N ASP A 196 -11.39 -4.72 -6.82
CA ASP A 196 -11.81 -5.27 -8.10
C ASP A 196 -10.59 -5.83 -8.86
N ASP A 197 -10.46 -7.15 -8.89
CA ASP A 197 -9.35 -7.86 -9.55
C ASP A 197 -7.96 -7.46 -9.04
N CYS A 198 -7.74 -7.55 -7.73
CA CYS A 198 -6.48 -7.16 -7.11
C CYS A 198 -5.58 -8.35 -6.78
N VAL A 199 -4.28 -8.15 -6.93
CA VAL A 199 -3.23 -9.15 -6.66
C VAL A 199 -2.30 -8.67 -5.56
N SER A 200 -1.98 -9.53 -4.62
CA SER A 200 -1.00 -9.25 -3.57
C SER A 200 -0.09 -10.46 -3.34
N GLY A 201 1.20 -10.24 -3.37
CA GLY A 201 2.15 -11.35 -3.24
C GLY A 201 3.46 -10.97 -2.56
N ARG A 202 4.03 -11.93 -1.84
CA ARG A 202 5.32 -11.82 -1.15
C ARG A 202 5.43 -10.63 -0.19
N ASN A 203 4.31 -10.20 0.38
CA ASN A 203 4.28 -9.27 1.52
C ASN A 203 4.14 -10.09 2.82
N ALA A 204 4.41 -9.52 3.98
CA ALA A 204 4.18 -10.24 5.23
C ALA A 204 2.69 -10.56 5.43
N ARG A 205 1.83 -9.63 5.09
CA ARG A 205 0.37 -9.79 5.01
C ARG A 205 -0.09 -9.30 3.64
N ASN A 206 -0.54 -10.20 2.79
CA ASN A 206 -0.94 -9.77 1.46
C ASN A 206 -2.12 -8.79 1.50
N PHE A 207 -3.14 -9.08 2.30
CA PHE A 207 -4.26 -8.19 2.54
C PHE A 207 -4.48 -8.01 4.04
N ARG A 208 -4.52 -6.77 4.52
CA ARG A 208 -4.79 -6.40 5.90
C ARG A 208 -6.02 -5.51 5.94
N LEU A 209 -7.13 -6.08 6.42
CA LEU A 209 -8.47 -5.51 6.29
C LEU A 209 -9.01 -5.14 7.65
N TRP A 210 -9.40 -3.88 7.84
CA TRP A 210 -9.86 -3.33 9.12
C TRP A 210 -11.35 -2.95 9.14
N THR A 211 -12.01 -3.06 7.99
CA THR A 211 -13.43 -2.73 7.83
C THR A 211 -14.12 -3.80 7.02
N SER A 212 -15.45 -3.80 7.04
CA SER A 212 -16.24 -4.62 6.12
C SER A 212 -15.93 -4.25 4.67
N MET A 213 -15.85 -5.26 3.79
CA MET A 213 -15.30 -5.06 2.45
C MET A 213 -15.89 -6.05 1.45
N ARG A 214 -16.01 -5.60 0.22
CA ARG A 214 -16.36 -6.46 -0.92
C ARG A 214 -15.21 -6.53 -1.91
N ALA A 215 -15.02 -7.71 -2.50
CA ALA A 215 -14.09 -7.92 -3.59
C ALA A 215 -14.71 -8.79 -4.69
N THR A 216 -14.40 -8.47 -5.94
CA THR A 216 -14.81 -9.31 -7.09
C THR A 216 -13.84 -10.47 -7.26
N ARG A 217 -12.54 -10.17 -7.39
CA ARG A 217 -11.47 -11.17 -7.44
C ARG A 217 -10.27 -10.74 -6.61
N LEU A 218 -9.83 -11.60 -5.70
CA LEU A 218 -8.59 -11.39 -4.95
C LEU A 218 -7.64 -12.55 -5.18
N THR A 219 -6.41 -12.21 -5.54
CA THR A 219 -5.32 -13.18 -5.67
C THR A 219 -4.26 -12.91 -4.60
N SER A 220 -3.99 -13.92 -3.77
CA SER A 220 -2.97 -13.86 -2.71
C SER A 220 -1.90 -14.92 -2.96
N LEU A 221 -0.66 -14.48 -3.15
CA LEU A 221 0.47 -15.33 -3.54
C LEU A 221 1.59 -15.27 -2.50
N ASP A 222 2.04 -16.42 -2.03
CA ASP A 222 3.27 -16.62 -1.24
C ASP A 222 3.59 -15.53 -0.21
N PRO A 223 2.81 -15.33 0.85
CA PRO A 223 3.18 -14.37 1.88
C PRO A 223 4.57 -14.67 2.46
N VAL A 224 5.41 -13.64 2.62
CA VAL A 224 6.80 -13.79 3.07
C VAL A 224 7.13 -12.76 4.13
N LYS A 225 7.63 -13.22 5.27
CA LYS A 225 8.21 -12.34 6.29
C LYS A 225 9.60 -11.89 5.86
N ILE A 226 9.73 -10.63 5.48
CA ILE A 226 11.01 -10.06 5.05
C ILE A 226 11.91 -9.76 6.24
N GLY A 227 11.34 -9.39 7.39
CA GLY A 227 12.09 -9.12 8.60
C GLY A 227 11.24 -8.67 9.78
N GLY A 228 11.85 -8.40 10.92
CA GLY A 228 11.19 -7.92 12.12
C GLY A 228 10.29 -8.94 12.83
N ILE A 229 9.45 -8.46 13.75
CA ILE A 229 8.41 -9.25 14.40
C ILE A 229 7.08 -9.10 13.66
N GLY A 230 6.15 -9.99 13.95
CA GLY A 230 4.81 -10.01 13.36
C GLY A 230 4.57 -11.31 12.61
N ASP A 231 3.35 -11.50 12.21
CA ASP A 231 2.91 -12.74 11.58
C ASP A 231 2.78 -12.60 10.08
N THR A 232 2.83 -13.75 9.44
CA THR A 232 2.68 -13.88 7.99
C THR A 232 1.36 -14.57 7.70
N THR A 233 0.58 -14.02 6.77
CA THR A 233 -0.72 -14.56 6.39
C THR A 233 -1.18 -14.04 5.03
N HIS A 234 -2.11 -14.73 4.41
CA HIS A 234 -2.76 -14.25 3.19
C HIS A 234 -3.69 -13.07 3.48
N PHE A 235 -4.59 -13.20 4.45
CA PHE A 235 -5.56 -12.17 4.86
C PHE A 235 -5.50 -11.96 6.37
N ALA A 236 -5.05 -10.79 6.83
CA ALA A 236 -5.17 -10.37 8.22
C ALA A 236 -6.45 -9.53 8.39
N ILE A 237 -7.39 -10.01 9.18
CA ILE A 237 -8.67 -9.34 9.44
C ILE A 237 -8.62 -8.76 10.85
N MET A 238 -8.71 -7.43 10.93
CA MET A 238 -8.44 -6.64 12.13
C MET A 238 -9.75 -6.13 12.75
N ALA A 239 -10.60 -7.04 13.21
CA ALA A 239 -11.89 -6.70 13.81
C ALA A 239 -11.74 -6.01 15.17
N ALA A 240 -12.65 -5.13 15.53
CA ALA A 240 -12.67 -4.45 16.81
C ALA A 240 -13.28 -5.38 17.91
N PRO A 241 -12.71 -5.44 19.11
CA PRO A 241 -13.33 -6.18 20.22
C PRO A 241 -14.71 -5.61 20.56
N GLY A 242 -15.71 -6.48 20.72
CA GLY A 242 -17.07 -6.08 21.09
C GLY A 242 -17.84 -5.28 20.05
N GLY A 243 -17.25 -5.04 18.86
CA GLY A 243 -17.93 -4.40 17.75
C GLY A 243 -18.74 -5.39 16.89
N GLU A 244 -19.52 -4.85 15.96
CA GLU A 244 -20.19 -5.66 14.96
C GLU A 244 -19.18 -6.47 14.14
N PRO A 245 -19.50 -7.72 13.78
CA PRO A 245 -18.62 -8.54 12.95
C PRO A 245 -18.28 -7.85 11.63
N LEU A 246 -17.00 -7.85 11.26
CA LEU A 246 -16.60 -7.41 9.93
C LEU A 246 -17.11 -8.38 8.87
N VAL A 247 -17.79 -7.87 7.87
CA VAL A 247 -18.30 -8.68 6.75
C VAL A 247 -17.34 -8.58 5.57
N ILE A 248 -16.64 -9.67 5.28
CA ILE A 248 -15.73 -9.76 4.14
C ILE A 248 -16.37 -10.66 3.09
N THR A 249 -16.73 -10.09 1.94
CA THR A 249 -17.33 -10.84 0.82
C THR A 249 -16.38 -10.86 -0.36
N ILE A 250 -16.03 -12.05 -0.83
CA ILE A 250 -15.12 -12.27 -1.98
C ILE A 250 -15.85 -13.12 -3.01
N ASP A 251 -16.06 -12.57 -4.20
CA ASP A 251 -16.77 -13.29 -5.27
C ASP A 251 -15.90 -14.41 -5.86
N HIS A 252 -14.58 -14.16 -6.04
CA HIS A 252 -13.61 -15.19 -6.45
C HIS A 252 -12.29 -15.05 -5.71
N LEU A 253 -11.91 -16.06 -4.93
CA LEU A 253 -10.69 -16.10 -4.13
C LEU A 253 -9.64 -17.01 -4.77
N ILE A 254 -8.47 -16.48 -5.08
CA ILE A 254 -7.31 -17.26 -5.52
C ILE A 254 -6.22 -17.18 -4.44
N VAL A 255 -5.79 -18.33 -3.93
CA VAL A 255 -4.68 -18.45 -2.98
C VAL A 255 -3.70 -19.48 -3.49
N LYS A 256 -2.45 -19.08 -3.71
CA LYS A 256 -1.38 -20.01 -4.11
C LYS A 256 -0.15 -19.78 -3.26
N SER A 257 0.37 -20.85 -2.67
CA SER A 257 1.55 -20.78 -1.83
C SER A 257 2.17 -22.16 -1.62
N ASP A 258 3.48 -22.23 -1.62
CA ASP A 258 4.24 -23.39 -1.17
C ASP A 258 4.44 -23.43 0.36
N ARG A 259 3.84 -22.47 1.08
CA ARG A 259 3.96 -22.30 2.52
C ARG A 259 2.61 -22.40 3.21
N GLY A 260 2.56 -23.11 4.33
CA GLY A 260 1.35 -23.31 5.12
C GLY A 260 0.95 -22.12 6.01
N TRP A 261 1.04 -20.88 5.48
CA TRP A 261 0.56 -19.72 6.20
C TRP A 261 -0.97 -19.68 6.24
N PRO A 262 -1.58 -19.25 7.36
CA PRO A 262 -3.04 -19.17 7.46
C PRO A 262 -3.65 -18.36 6.31
N ILE A 263 -4.78 -18.83 5.78
CA ILE A 263 -5.50 -18.08 4.75
C ILE A 263 -6.14 -16.85 5.39
N PHE A 264 -6.95 -17.02 6.43
CA PHE A 264 -7.56 -15.93 7.17
C PHE A 264 -7.03 -15.91 8.61
N ASP A 265 -6.39 -14.81 9.02
CA ASP A 265 -5.90 -14.59 10.38
C ASP A 265 -6.74 -13.47 11.03
N VAL A 266 -7.66 -13.86 11.91
CA VAL A 266 -8.64 -12.93 12.51
C VAL A 266 -8.17 -12.49 13.88
N HIS A 267 -8.06 -11.17 14.06
CA HIS A 267 -7.57 -10.54 15.28
C HIS A 267 -8.70 -9.82 16.04
N LYS A 268 -8.76 -10.04 17.35
CA LYS A 268 -9.50 -9.31 18.38
C LYS A 268 -11.02 -9.47 18.37
N GLY A 269 -11.71 -9.14 17.30
CA GLY A 269 -13.17 -9.19 17.24
C GLY A 269 -13.67 -10.27 16.27
N ALA A 270 -14.94 -10.23 15.95
CA ALA A 270 -15.57 -11.20 15.06
C ALA A 270 -15.53 -10.78 13.59
N ALA A 271 -15.48 -11.77 12.69
CA ALA A 271 -15.63 -11.58 11.26
C ALA A 271 -16.60 -12.61 10.66
N LYS A 272 -17.37 -12.19 9.67
CA LYS A 272 -18.15 -13.06 8.77
C LYS A 272 -17.46 -13.05 7.42
N ILE A 273 -16.97 -14.21 6.98
CA ILE A 273 -16.22 -14.35 5.73
C ILE A 273 -17.05 -15.16 4.76
N ILE A 274 -17.33 -14.61 3.60
CA ILE A 274 -18.14 -15.18 2.55
C ILE A 274 -17.31 -15.27 1.27
N VAL A 275 -17.08 -16.49 0.77
CA VAL A 275 -16.35 -16.76 -0.46
C VAL A 275 -17.29 -17.46 -1.43
N ARG A 276 -17.57 -16.86 -2.59
CA ARG A 276 -18.53 -17.42 -3.56
C ARG A 276 -17.92 -18.49 -4.46
N SER A 277 -16.65 -18.30 -4.84
CA SER A 277 -15.87 -19.28 -5.58
C SER A 277 -14.40 -19.18 -5.23
N HIS A 278 -13.63 -20.24 -5.42
CA HIS A 278 -12.21 -20.24 -5.06
C HIS A 278 -11.35 -21.17 -5.93
N ASP A 279 -10.05 -20.82 -6.02
CA ASP A 279 -8.94 -21.67 -6.46
C ASP A 279 -7.84 -21.57 -5.40
N ILE A 280 -7.75 -22.58 -4.51
CA ILE A 280 -6.83 -22.60 -3.37
C ILE A 280 -5.85 -23.75 -3.54
N GLN A 281 -4.59 -23.41 -3.69
CA GLN A 281 -3.46 -24.31 -3.87
C GLN A 281 -2.40 -24.01 -2.79
N VAL A 282 -2.42 -24.75 -1.69
CA VAL A 282 -1.55 -24.58 -0.53
C VAL A 282 -1.16 -25.97 0.02
N PRO A 283 -0.10 -26.08 0.82
CA PRO A 283 0.29 -27.34 1.44
C PRO A 283 -0.83 -27.96 2.29
N PRO A 284 -0.93 -29.28 2.36
CA PRO A 284 -1.85 -29.96 3.26
C PRO A 284 -1.65 -29.52 4.72
N GLY A 285 -2.76 -29.34 5.45
CA GLY A 285 -2.76 -28.85 6.83
C GLY A 285 -2.61 -27.34 6.99
N THR A 286 -2.66 -26.57 5.90
CA THR A 286 -2.69 -25.11 5.96
C THR A 286 -3.96 -24.64 6.68
N PRO A 287 -3.86 -23.81 7.74
CA PRO A 287 -5.06 -23.35 8.45
C PRO A 287 -5.92 -22.44 7.57
N LEU A 288 -7.20 -22.81 7.38
CA LEU A 288 -8.16 -21.93 6.72
C LEU A 288 -8.39 -20.67 7.54
N VAL A 289 -8.56 -20.83 8.86
CA VAL A 289 -8.74 -19.73 9.82
C VAL A 289 -7.78 -19.90 10.98
N ARG A 290 -7.12 -18.83 11.36
CA ARG A 290 -6.40 -18.69 12.62
C ARG A 290 -7.02 -17.53 13.39
N SER A 291 -7.31 -17.75 14.68
CA SER A 291 -7.89 -16.75 15.56
C SER A 291 -6.87 -16.28 16.59
N ARG A 292 -6.80 -14.97 16.83
CA ARG A 292 -5.84 -14.36 17.76
C ARG A 292 -6.46 -13.27 18.62
N GLY A 293 -6.01 -13.18 19.88
CA GLY A 293 -6.41 -12.10 20.77
C GLY A 293 -7.92 -11.94 20.93
N GLY A 294 -8.66 -13.05 20.91
CA GLY A 294 -10.12 -13.03 20.94
C GLY A 294 -10.80 -12.92 19.57
N GLY A 295 -10.02 -12.96 18.47
CA GLY A 295 -10.61 -13.02 17.12
C GLY A 295 -11.43 -14.28 16.89
N SER A 296 -12.49 -14.18 16.10
CA SER A 296 -13.38 -15.32 15.80
C SER A 296 -14.04 -15.21 14.43
N VAL A 297 -14.43 -16.37 13.89
CA VAL A 297 -15.28 -16.46 12.71
C VAL A 297 -16.47 -17.35 13.06
N PRO A 298 -17.51 -16.79 13.68
CA PRO A 298 -18.70 -17.56 14.06
C PRO A 298 -19.33 -18.24 12.83
N GLY A 299 -19.56 -19.56 12.92
CA GLY A 299 -20.07 -20.36 11.81
C GLY A 299 -19.03 -20.71 10.73
N GLY A 300 -17.73 -20.32 10.92
CA GLY A 300 -16.67 -20.61 9.97
C GLY A 300 -16.70 -19.71 8.73
N VAL A 301 -15.88 -20.05 7.73
CA VAL A 301 -15.91 -19.40 6.40
C VAL A 301 -17.02 -20.00 5.58
N SER A 302 -17.91 -19.15 5.07
CA SER A 302 -19.01 -19.58 4.21
C SER A 302 -18.54 -19.68 2.75
N PHE A 303 -18.70 -20.85 2.15
CA PHE A 303 -18.45 -21.09 0.73
C PHE A 303 -19.79 -21.35 0.01
N ALA A 304 -19.99 -20.75 -1.17
CA ALA A 304 -21.21 -21.01 -1.95
C ALA A 304 -21.21 -22.38 -2.67
N GLY A 305 -20.06 -23.06 -2.67
CA GLY A 305 -19.87 -24.42 -3.22
C GLY A 305 -19.13 -25.32 -2.25
N THR A 306 -18.47 -26.35 -2.76
CA THR A 306 -17.66 -27.26 -1.94
C THR A 306 -16.51 -26.51 -1.28
N PRO A 307 -16.34 -26.60 0.05
CA PRO A 307 -15.18 -26.01 0.73
C PRO A 307 -13.84 -26.57 0.22
N PRO A 308 -12.74 -25.81 0.30
CA PRO A 308 -11.42 -26.30 -0.11
C PRO A 308 -10.97 -27.48 0.77
N LYS A 309 -10.29 -28.43 0.17
CA LYS A 309 -9.56 -29.47 0.89
C LYS A 309 -8.17 -28.93 1.25
N LEU A 310 -7.90 -28.68 2.52
CA LEU A 310 -6.66 -28.11 3.05
C LEU A 310 -5.87 -29.10 3.89
#